data_689c6901aaad6482aae0b0626cb17362
#
_entry.id   689c6901aaad6482aae0b0626cb17362
#
_cell.length_a   1.000
_cell.length_b   1.000
_cell.length_c   1.000
_cell.angle_alpha   90.00
_cell.angle_beta   90.00
_cell.angle_gamma   90.00
#
_symmetry.space_group_name_H-M   'P 1'
#
loop_
_entity.id
_entity.type
_entity.pdbx_description
1 polymer ?
#
loop_
_entity_poly.entity_id
_entity_poly.type
_entity_poly.pdbx_seq_one_letter_code
_entity_poly.pdbx_strand_id
1 'polypeptide(L)'
;MVDIILASGSPRRSDILKQVGIDFTVKTSKVKEDFADNLTPEQVVMELAARKCEAVFSEVLPEKDTVVISADTIVVYEDEILGKPKDEDDAYNTLKRLSGHIHQVYTGVTMTYFINGKFRIDTFADCANVYFRELTDKEIEEYVATKEPMDKAGSYGIHY
;
A
#
# COMPACT_ATOMS: atom_id res chain seq x y z
N MET A 1 -10.67 -20.75 -17.11
CA MET A 1 -10.89 -19.73 -16.05
C MET A 1 -9.56 -19.40 -15.38
N VAL A 2 -9.27 -18.14 -15.16
CA VAL A 2 -8.02 -17.68 -14.53
C VAL A 2 -8.24 -17.54 -13.05
N ASP A 3 -7.35 -18.09 -12.24
CA ASP A 3 -7.34 -17.86 -10.80
C ASP A 3 -6.65 -16.50 -10.52
N ILE A 4 -7.29 -15.69 -9.70
CA ILE A 4 -6.73 -14.40 -9.28
C ILE A 4 -6.43 -14.47 -7.79
N ILE A 5 -5.18 -14.17 -7.43
CA ILE A 5 -4.70 -14.17 -6.06
C ILE A 5 -4.25 -12.74 -5.70
N LEU A 6 -4.85 -12.20 -4.66
CA LEU A 6 -4.42 -10.92 -4.09
C LEU A 6 -3.38 -11.20 -3.01
N ALA A 7 -2.14 -10.79 -3.28
CA ALA A 7 -1.01 -10.94 -2.37
C ALA A 7 -0.91 -9.75 -1.41
N SER A 8 -2.00 -9.45 -0.72
CA SER A 8 -2.10 -8.33 0.21
C SER A 8 -3.11 -8.62 1.32
N GLY A 9 -2.76 -8.30 2.54
CA GLY A 9 -3.66 -8.37 3.68
C GLY A 9 -4.53 -7.12 3.88
N SER A 10 -4.41 -6.12 3.02
CA SER A 10 -5.18 -4.88 3.13
C SER A 10 -6.66 -5.08 2.81
N PRO A 11 -7.58 -4.81 3.75
CA PRO A 11 -9.01 -4.88 3.49
C PRO A 11 -9.45 -3.92 2.38
N ARG A 12 -8.83 -2.76 2.29
CA ARG A 12 -9.14 -1.75 1.28
C ARG A 12 -8.88 -2.25 -0.14
N ARG A 13 -7.78 -2.98 -0.35
CA ARG A 13 -7.46 -3.57 -1.65
C ARG A 13 -8.42 -4.69 -2.03
N SER A 14 -8.81 -5.51 -1.06
CA SER A 14 -9.88 -6.51 -1.26
C SER A 14 -11.18 -5.85 -1.67
N ASP A 15 -11.56 -4.76 -1.02
CA ASP A 15 -12.79 -4.04 -1.33
C ASP A 15 -12.79 -3.46 -2.74
N ILE A 16 -11.65 -2.91 -3.19
CA ILE A 16 -11.50 -2.41 -4.57
C ILE A 16 -11.77 -3.51 -5.59
N LEU A 17 -11.18 -4.69 -5.42
CA LEU A 17 -11.39 -5.81 -6.35
C LEU A 17 -12.84 -6.30 -6.34
N LYS A 18 -13.48 -6.33 -5.18
CA LYS A 18 -14.90 -6.67 -5.05
C LYS A 18 -15.79 -5.66 -5.77
N GLN A 19 -15.51 -4.37 -5.63
CA GLN A 19 -16.28 -3.30 -6.28
C GLN A 19 -16.28 -3.42 -7.80
N VAL A 20 -15.18 -3.88 -8.40
CA VAL A 20 -15.10 -4.09 -9.85
C VAL A 20 -15.53 -5.48 -10.29
N GLY A 21 -16.05 -6.29 -9.37
CA GLY A 21 -16.62 -7.59 -9.69
C GLY A 21 -15.61 -8.69 -10.00
N ILE A 22 -14.40 -8.58 -9.49
CA ILE A 22 -13.35 -9.59 -9.68
C ILE A 22 -13.42 -10.61 -8.54
N ASP A 23 -13.55 -11.88 -8.88
CA ASP A 23 -13.41 -12.98 -7.92
C ASP A 23 -11.93 -13.27 -7.70
N PHE A 24 -11.55 -13.37 -6.44
CA PHE A 24 -10.15 -13.58 -6.05
C PHE A 24 -10.05 -14.31 -4.71
N THR A 25 -8.87 -14.87 -4.45
CA THR A 25 -8.49 -15.36 -3.14
C THR A 25 -7.36 -14.51 -2.58
N VAL A 26 -7.22 -14.45 -1.26
CA VAL A 26 -6.15 -13.73 -0.59
C VAL A 26 -5.09 -14.70 -0.12
N LYS A 27 -3.83 -14.43 -0.44
CA LYS A 27 -2.69 -15.15 0.11
C LYS A 27 -1.57 -14.14 0.37
N THR A 28 -1.07 -14.13 1.60
CA THR A 28 0.02 -13.23 1.99
C THR A 28 1.29 -14.02 2.30
N SER A 29 2.41 -13.36 2.17
CA SER A 29 3.72 -13.88 2.59
C SER A 29 4.47 -12.79 3.34
N LYS A 30 5.32 -13.20 4.27
CA LYS A 30 6.17 -12.26 5.00
C LYS A 30 7.39 -11.92 4.15
N VAL A 31 7.59 -10.63 3.89
CA VAL A 31 8.76 -10.10 3.21
C VAL A 31 9.35 -8.96 4.04
N LYS A 32 10.64 -8.73 3.88
CA LYS A 32 11.26 -7.54 4.46
C LYS A 32 10.82 -6.31 3.68
N GLU A 33 10.46 -5.25 4.39
CA GLU A 33 10.02 -4.00 3.81
C GLU A 33 11.13 -2.93 3.81
N ASP A 34 12.38 -3.37 3.86
CA ASP A 34 13.55 -2.50 3.75
C ASP A 34 13.83 -2.14 2.29
N PHE A 35 14.42 -0.97 2.10
CA PHE A 35 14.79 -0.48 0.77
C PHE A 35 16.03 0.43 0.88
N ALA A 36 16.74 0.61 -0.24
CA ALA A 36 17.92 1.44 -0.29
C ALA A 36 17.55 2.94 -0.19
N ASP A 37 18.39 3.73 0.48
CA ASP A 37 18.12 5.16 0.75
C ASP A 37 18.10 6.04 -0.50
N ASN A 38 18.71 5.58 -1.59
CA ASN A 38 18.85 6.34 -2.83
C ASN A 38 17.71 6.12 -3.84
N LEU A 39 16.67 5.38 -3.48
CA LEU A 39 15.53 5.12 -4.35
C LEU A 39 14.55 6.29 -4.33
N THR A 40 13.93 6.57 -5.48
CA THR A 40 12.79 7.48 -5.55
C THR A 40 11.57 6.83 -4.90
N PRO A 41 10.54 7.60 -4.47
CA PRO A 41 9.31 7.02 -3.94
C PRO A 41 8.64 6.00 -4.87
N GLU A 42 8.62 6.27 -6.19
CA GLU A 42 8.10 5.32 -7.17
C GLU A 42 8.90 4.02 -7.17
N GLN A 43 10.23 4.12 -7.14
CA GLN A 43 11.10 2.93 -7.09
C GLN A 43 10.88 2.12 -5.83
N VAL A 44 10.69 2.78 -4.68
CA VAL A 44 10.41 2.11 -3.41
C VAL A 44 9.14 1.26 -3.50
N VAL A 45 8.03 1.85 -3.92
CA VAL A 45 6.75 1.11 -3.98
C VAL A 45 6.74 0.02 -5.04
N MET A 46 7.43 0.24 -6.16
CA MET A 46 7.56 -0.78 -7.20
C MET A 46 8.40 -1.96 -6.72
N GLU A 47 9.51 -1.71 -6.05
CA GLU A 47 10.36 -2.76 -5.49
C GLU A 47 9.65 -3.58 -4.42
N LEU A 48 8.97 -2.92 -3.49
CA LEU A 48 8.24 -3.61 -2.42
C LEU A 48 7.05 -4.39 -2.97
N ALA A 49 6.31 -3.83 -3.93
CA ALA A 49 5.21 -4.55 -4.59
C ALA A 49 5.73 -5.79 -5.32
N ALA A 50 6.81 -5.66 -6.08
CA ALA A 50 7.43 -6.78 -6.80
C ALA A 50 7.90 -7.88 -5.84
N ARG A 51 8.51 -7.50 -4.72
CA ARG A 51 9.00 -8.42 -3.70
C ARG A 51 7.86 -9.22 -3.06
N LYS A 52 6.76 -8.56 -2.73
CA LYS A 52 5.55 -9.20 -2.18
C LYS A 52 4.91 -10.17 -3.18
N CYS A 53 4.84 -9.77 -4.44
CA CYS A 53 4.28 -10.58 -5.51
C CYS A 53 5.11 -11.86 -5.74
N GLU A 54 6.42 -11.71 -5.85
CA GLU A 54 7.36 -12.82 -6.04
C GLU A 54 7.27 -13.83 -4.90
N ALA A 55 7.20 -13.36 -3.66
CA ALA A 55 7.10 -14.23 -2.49
C ALA A 55 5.86 -15.11 -2.54
N VAL A 56 4.71 -14.55 -2.86
CA VAL A 56 3.45 -15.32 -2.98
C VAL A 56 3.47 -16.24 -4.20
N PHE A 57 3.92 -15.74 -5.35
CA PHE A 57 4.01 -16.54 -6.56
C PHE A 57 4.90 -17.78 -6.38
N SER A 58 6.03 -17.62 -5.70
CA SER A 58 6.95 -18.71 -5.40
C SER A 58 6.35 -19.78 -4.46
N GLU A 59 5.46 -19.38 -3.56
CA GLU A 59 4.74 -20.31 -2.68
C GLU A 59 3.60 -21.02 -3.40
N VAL A 60 2.90 -20.33 -4.30
CA VAL A 60 1.76 -20.90 -5.04
C VAL A 60 2.21 -21.90 -6.09
N LEU A 61 3.30 -21.61 -6.81
CA LEU A 61 3.81 -22.45 -7.92
C LEU A 61 2.68 -22.92 -8.82
N PRO A 62 2.01 -22.01 -9.56
CA PRO A 62 0.77 -22.33 -10.22
C PRO A 62 0.95 -23.37 -11.35
N GLU A 63 0.02 -24.32 -11.45
CA GLU A 63 -0.06 -25.31 -12.51
C GLU A 63 -1.13 -24.96 -13.57
N LYS A 64 -1.95 -23.98 -13.28
CA LYS A 64 -3.03 -23.49 -14.14
C LYS A 64 -2.94 -21.98 -14.30
N ASP A 65 -3.69 -21.43 -15.23
CA ASP A 65 -3.73 -19.99 -15.48
C ASP A 65 -4.00 -19.21 -14.18
N THR A 66 -3.07 -18.36 -13.80
CA THR A 66 -3.08 -17.66 -12.51
C THR A 66 -2.51 -16.26 -12.69
N VAL A 67 -3.12 -15.29 -12.02
CA VAL A 67 -2.58 -13.94 -11.86
C VAL A 67 -2.42 -13.65 -10.39
N VAL A 68 -1.22 -13.25 -9.98
CA VAL A 68 -0.93 -12.79 -8.62
C VAL A 68 -0.79 -11.27 -8.66
N ILE A 69 -1.54 -10.57 -7.83
CA ILE A 69 -1.55 -9.10 -7.73
C ILE A 69 -1.05 -8.70 -6.36
N SER A 70 -0.08 -7.81 -6.32
CA SER A 70 0.41 -7.19 -5.09
C SER A 70 0.45 -5.69 -5.23
N ALA A 71 0.50 -5.01 -4.11
CA ALA A 71 0.68 -3.57 -4.07
C ALA A 71 1.43 -3.13 -2.81
N ASP A 72 2.04 -1.96 -2.89
CA ASP A 72 2.64 -1.28 -1.76
C ASP A 72 2.31 0.21 -1.83
N THR A 73 2.06 0.83 -0.68
CA THR A 73 1.67 2.25 -0.59
C THR A 73 2.53 2.95 0.46
N ILE A 74 3.07 4.10 0.08
CA ILE A 74 3.80 4.99 1.00
C ILE A 74 3.23 6.39 0.95
N VAL A 75 3.38 7.10 2.05
CA VAL A 75 3.04 8.52 2.18
C VAL A 75 4.33 9.32 2.21
N VAL A 76 4.41 10.39 1.42
CA VAL A 76 5.60 11.24 1.30
C VAL A 76 5.21 12.69 1.57
N TYR A 77 5.91 13.35 2.45
CA TYR A 77 5.78 14.77 2.72
C TYR A 77 7.16 15.43 2.72
N GLU A 78 7.36 16.46 1.87
CA GLU A 78 8.63 17.16 1.72
C GLU A 78 9.82 16.19 1.51
N ASP A 79 9.65 15.25 0.58
CA ASP A 79 10.65 14.21 0.23
C ASP A 79 10.95 13.20 1.33
N GLU A 80 10.23 13.25 2.45
CA GLU A 80 10.34 12.29 3.55
C GLU A 80 9.24 11.24 3.46
N ILE A 81 9.63 9.97 3.52
CA ILE A 81 8.68 8.86 3.60
C ILE A 81 8.19 8.74 5.04
N LEU A 82 6.87 8.88 5.22
CA LEU A 82 6.22 8.77 6.52
C LEU A 82 5.70 7.34 6.70
N GLY A 83 6.26 6.63 7.68
CA GLY A 83 5.81 5.29 8.04
C GLY A 83 4.59 5.29 8.96
N LYS A 84 4.32 4.13 9.52
CA LYS A 84 3.34 3.99 10.60
C LYS A 84 3.84 4.74 11.84
N PRO A 85 2.93 5.35 12.62
CA PRO A 85 3.34 6.05 13.82
C PRO A 85 3.88 5.06 14.86
N LYS A 86 4.90 5.49 15.61
CA LYS A 86 5.52 4.71 16.70
C LYS A 86 4.62 4.67 17.93
N ASP A 87 3.92 5.77 18.18
CA ASP A 87 3.02 5.97 19.31
C ASP A 87 2.00 7.07 18.98
N GLU A 88 1.13 7.40 19.91
CA GLU A 88 0.10 8.41 19.72
C GLU A 88 0.68 9.81 19.53
N ASP A 89 1.78 10.13 20.21
CA ASP A 89 2.45 11.42 20.04
C ASP A 89 3.04 11.56 18.64
N ASP A 90 3.63 10.51 18.11
CA ASP A 90 4.14 10.49 16.74
C ASP A 90 2.99 10.65 15.72
N ALA A 91 1.87 9.97 15.93
CA ALA A 91 0.67 10.14 15.09
C ALA A 91 0.15 11.57 15.13
N TYR A 92 0.05 12.17 16.31
CA TYR A 92 -0.36 13.56 16.47
C TYR A 92 0.59 14.51 15.71
N ASN A 93 1.88 14.37 15.89
CA ASN A 93 2.89 15.24 15.26
C ASN A 93 2.87 15.08 13.73
N THR A 94 2.69 13.89 13.23
CA THR A 94 2.57 13.64 11.78
C THR A 94 1.34 14.35 11.21
N LEU A 95 0.19 14.20 11.82
CA LEU A 95 -1.05 14.85 11.37
C LEU A 95 -0.94 16.38 11.45
N LYS A 96 -0.27 16.89 12.48
CA LYS A 96 -0.02 18.33 12.60
C LYS A 96 0.88 18.86 11.49
N ARG A 97 1.90 18.11 11.07
CA ARG A 97 2.74 18.44 9.94
C ARG A 97 1.96 18.46 8.62
N LEU A 98 1.05 17.52 8.43
CA LEU A 98 0.24 17.41 7.21
C LEU A 98 -0.89 18.43 7.14
N SER A 99 -1.34 18.94 8.28
CA SER A 99 -2.44 19.91 8.38
C SER A 99 -2.18 21.15 7.52
N GLY A 100 -3.14 21.47 6.65
CA GLY A 100 -3.06 22.65 5.78
C GLY A 100 -2.06 22.54 4.63
N HIS A 101 -1.48 21.38 4.39
CA HIS A 101 -0.43 21.18 3.40
C HIS A 101 -0.79 20.09 2.38
N ILE A 102 0.04 20.01 1.33
CA ILE A 102 -0.05 18.99 0.30
C ILE A 102 1.00 17.92 0.60
N HIS A 103 0.61 16.67 0.49
CA HIS A 103 1.54 15.56 0.51
C HIS A 103 1.21 14.57 -0.61
N GLN A 104 2.05 13.57 -0.83
CA GLN A 104 1.91 12.59 -1.89
C GLN A 104 1.68 11.19 -1.32
N VAL A 105 0.83 10.43 -1.99
CA VAL A 105 0.64 9.00 -1.73
C VAL A 105 1.04 8.25 -2.98
N TYR A 106 2.06 7.41 -2.87
CA TYR A 106 2.55 6.57 -3.95
C TYR A 106 2.07 5.15 -3.75
N THR A 107 1.58 4.52 -4.81
CA THR A 107 1.22 3.11 -4.80
C THR A 107 1.90 2.42 -5.96
N GLY A 108 2.64 1.36 -5.66
CA GLY A 108 3.19 0.45 -6.64
C GLY A 108 2.31 -0.78 -6.75
N VAL A 109 2.16 -1.31 -7.96
CA VAL A 109 1.40 -2.53 -8.23
C VAL A 109 2.27 -3.45 -9.07
N THR A 110 2.30 -4.72 -8.69
CA THR A 110 2.93 -5.78 -9.48
C THR A 110 1.91 -6.86 -9.77
N MET A 111 1.86 -7.28 -11.03
CA MET A 111 1.07 -8.42 -11.46
C MET A 111 2.00 -9.45 -12.09
N THR A 112 1.93 -10.67 -11.60
CA THR A 112 2.63 -11.81 -12.18
C THR A 112 1.60 -12.71 -12.85
N TYR A 113 1.75 -12.88 -14.16
CA TYR A 113 0.86 -13.68 -14.98
C TYR A 113 1.50 -15.02 -15.29
N PHE A 114 0.77 -16.09 -15.06
CA PHE A 114 1.10 -17.41 -15.56
C PHE A 114 -0.09 -17.88 -16.42
N ILE A 115 0.03 -17.73 -17.73
CA ILE A 115 -1.06 -17.99 -18.68
C ILE A 115 -0.53 -18.86 -19.83
N ASN A 116 -1.21 -19.98 -20.11
CA ASN A 116 -0.81 -20.93 -21.15
C ASN A 116 0.64 -21.41 -21.00
N GLY A 117 1.09 -21.62 -19.76
CA GLY A 117 2.46 -22.04 -19.45
C GLY A 117 3.51 -20.97 -19.64
N LYS A 118 3.12 -19.73 -19.93
CA LYS A 118 4.02 -18.59 -20.08
C LYS A 118 3.92 -17.65 -18.91
N PHE A 119 5.04 -17.04 -18.59
CA PHE A 119 5.23 -16.20 -17.44
C PHE A 119 5.50 -14.74 -17.88
N ARG A 120 4.86 -13.79 -17.22
CA ARG A 120 5.08 -12.36 -17.44
C ARG A 120 4.91 -11.58 -16.13
N ILE A 121 5.72 -10.55 -15.93
CA ILE A 121 5.62 -9.64 -14.79
C ILE A 121 5.42 -8.22 -15.30
N ASP A 122 4.42 -7.52 -14.78
CA ASP A 122 4.22 -6.09 -14.99
C ASP A 122 4.26 -5.37 -13.64
N THR A 123 5.02 -4.28 -13.57
CA THR A 123 5.08 -3.42 -12.39
C THR A 123 4.92 -1.96 -12.81
N PHE A 124 4.08 -1.22 -12.10
CA PHE A 124 3.88 0.20 -12.32
C PHE A 124 3.63 0.91 -11.00
N ALA A 125 3.72 2.24 -11.02
CA ALA A 125 3.42 3.09 -9.87
C ALA A 125 2.53 4.25 -10.26
N ASP A 126 1.74 4.73 -9.31
CA ASP A 126 0.92 5.92 -9.44
C ASP A 126 1.11 6.81 -8.21
N CYS A 127 0.89 8.11 -8.39
CA CYS A 127 1.03 9.10 -7.34
C CYS A 127 -0.23 9.96 -7.25
N ALA A 128 -0.77 10.10 -6.05
CA ALA A 128 -1.86 11.01 -5.75
C ALA A 128 -1.35 12.17 -4.89
N ASN A 129 -1.71 13.41 -5.26
CA ASN A 129 -1.53 14.56 -4.40
C ASN A 129 -2.72 14.69 -3.47
N VAL A 130 -2.46 14.79 -2.18
CA VAL A 130 -3.49 14.91 -1.15
C VAL A 130 -3.38 16.27 -0.49
N TYR A 131 -4.47 16.99 -0.45
CA TYR A 131 -4.58 18.33 0.11
C TYR A 131 -5.34 18.26 1.43
N PHE A 132 -4.64 18.45 2.55
CA PHE A 132 -5.31 18.56 3.84
C PHE A 132 -5.77 19.99 4.09
N ARG A 133 -7.02 20.14 4.52
CA ARG A 133 -7.43 21.40 5.14
C ARG A 133 -6.67 21.60 6.46
N GLU A 134 -6.71 22.79 7.00
CA GLU A 134 -6.21 22.99 8.36
C GLU A 134 -7.02 22.18 9.36
N LEU A 135 -6.31 21.48 10.24
CA LEU A 135 -6.88 20.68 11.31
C LEU A 135 -6.63 21.40 12.64
N THR A 136 -7.65 21.42 13.50
CA THR A 136 -7.47 21.90 14.86
C THR A 136 -6.77 20.85 15.72
N ASP A 137 -6.10 21.28 16.79
CA ASP A 137 -5.46 20.35 17.72
C ASP A 137 -6.47 19.36 18.30
N LYS A 138 -7.69 19.82 18.57
CA LYS A 138 -8.78 18.97 19.07
C LYS A 138 -9.17 17.88 18.08
N GLU A 139 -9.33 18.22 16.80
CA GLU A 139 -9.65 17.23 15.75
C GLU A 139 -8.57 16.17 15.65
N ILE A 140 -7.30 16.56 15.72
CA ILE A 140 -6.17 15.63 15.68
C ILE A 140 -6.20 14.70 16.90
N GLU A 141 -6.38 15.27 18.11
CA GLU A 141 -6.47 14.52 19.35
C GLU A 141 -7.61 13.50 19.33
N GLU A 142 -8.79 13.93 18.90
CA GLU A 142 -9.96 13.05 18.78
C GLU A 142 -9.73 11.91 17.79
N TYR A 143 -9.09 12.19 16.64
CA TYR A 143 -8.79 11.18 15.65
C TYR A 143 -7.73 10.18 16.16
N VAL A 144 -6.67 10.65 16.80
CA VAL A 144 -5.65 9.78 17.40
C VAL A 144 -6.25 8.90 18.49
N ALA A 145 -7.20 9.41 19.27
CA ALA A 145 -7.88 8.65 20.32
C ALA A 145 -8.69 7.45 19.77
N THR A 146 -9.12 7.50 18.51
CA THR A 146 -9.80 6.35 17.86
C THR A 146 -8.89 5.16 17.61
N LYS A 147 -7.58 5.34 17.69
CA LYS A 147 -6.54 4.36 17.31
C LYS A 147 -6.47 4.04 15.82
N GLU A 148 -7.32 4.62 14.98
CA GLU A 148 -7.29 4.44 13.53
C GLU A 148 -5.95 4.80 12.89
N PRO A 149 -5.25 5.87 13.31
CA PRO A 149 -3.95 6.22 12.75
C PRO A 149 -2.85 5.19 12.94
N MET A 150 -2.98 4.31 13.94
CA MET A 150 -1.84 3.56 14.49
C MET A 150 -1.31 2.47 13.55
N ASP A 151 -2.11 1.98 12.63
CA ASP A 151 -1.72 0.93 11.68
C ASP A 151 -1.50 1.44 10.24
N LYS A 152 -1.48 2.77 10.06
CA LYS A 152 -1.45 3.40 8.73
C LYS A 152 -0.22 4.25 8.52
N ALA A 153 0.43 4.10 7.35
CA ALA A 153 1.47 5.01 6.91
C ALA A 153 0.90 6.43 6.80
N GLY A 154 1.65 7.41 7.28
CA GLY A 154 1.19 8.81 7.32
C GLY A 154 0.14 9.10 8.38
N SER A 155 -0.20 8.14 9.21
CA SER A 155 -1.11 8.28 10.37
C SER A 155 -2.55 8.61 10.02
N TYR A 156 -3.04 8.24 8.82
CA TYR A 156 -4.45 8.44 8.46
C TYR A 156 -4.92 7.46 7.40
N GLY A 157 -6.23 7.36 7.25
CA GLY A 157 -6.88 6.66 6.16
C GLY A 157 -8.09 7.43 5.67
N ILE A 158 -8.50 7.15 4.43
CA ILE A 158 -9.73 7.70 3.85
C ILE A 158 -10.82 6.64 3.99
N HIS A 159 -11.93 7.04 4.61
CA HIS A 159 -13.11 6.21 4.79
C HIS A 159 -14.29 6.83 4.04
N TYR A 160 -15.13 5.99 3.46
CA TYR A 160 -16.37 6.37 2.79
C TYR A 160 -17.57 6.05 3.67
#